data_71a75e1f7562eb98e4532ac5224780e3
#
_entry.id   71a75e1f7562eb98e4532ac5224780e3
#
_cell.length_a   1.000
_cell.length_b   1.000
_cell.length_c   1.000
_cell.angle_alpha   90.00
_cell.angle_beta   90.00
_cell.angle_gamma   90.00
#
_symmetry.space_group_name_H-M   'P 1'
#
loop_
_entity.id
_entity.type
_entity.pdbx_description
1 polymer ?
#
loop_
_entity_poly.entity_id
_entity_poly.type
_entity_poly.pdbx_seq_one_letter_code
_entity_poly.pdbx_strand_id
1 'polypeptide(L)' 'NEVLIIHGRDDRVVPLDVSLKLAAKIDRSQLHVFGRCGHWTQIEHGARFIKLVQDFLAEAD' A
#
# COMPACT_ATOMS: atom_id res chain seq x y z
N ASN A 1 1.84 -2.22 16.81
CA ASN A 1 2.44 -2.74 15.55
C ASN A 1 2.29 -1.75 14.41
N GLU A 2 3.30 -1.68 13.55
CA GLU A 2 3.22 -0.90 12.32
C GLU A 2 2.37 -1.63 11.30
N VAL A 3 1.63 -0.88 10.50
CA VAL A 3 0.81 -1.42 9.42
C VAL A 3 1.21 -0.76 8.10
N LEU A 4 1.43 -1.56 7.09
CA LEU A 4 1.70 -1.07 5.74
C LEU A 4 0.45 -1.30 4.89
N ILE A 5 -0.07 -0.21 4.33
CA ILE A 5 -1.23 -0.25 3.44
C ILE A 5 -0.72 0.04 2.02
N ILE A 6 -1.02 -0.85 1.08
CA ILE A 6 -0.62 -0.69 -0.32
C ILE A 6 -1.87 -0.66 -1.18
N HIS A 7 -1.96 0.33 -2.05
CA HIS A 7 -3.14 0.50 -2.89
C HIS A 7 -2.75 0.98 -4.29
N GLY A 8 -3.40 0.46 -5.30
CA GLY A 8 -3.26 0.96 -6.67
C GLY A 8 -4.17 2.17 -6.85
N ARG A 9 -3.61 3.27 -7.34
CA ARG A 9 -4.39 4.51 -7.52
C ARG A 9 -5.62 4.30 -8.41
N ASP A 10 -5.50 3.43 -9.42
CA ASP A 10 -6.54 3.22 -10.42
C ASP A 10 -7.37 1.96 -10.14
N ASP A 11 -7.38 1.51 -8.90
CA ASP A 11 -8.16 0.35 -8.47
C ASP A 11 -9.66 0.63 -8.63
N ARG A 12 -10.33 -0.21 -9.43
CA ARG A 12 -11.77 -0.08 -9.67
C ARG A 12 -12.61 -0.98 -8.78
N VAL A 13 -11.96 -1.90 -8.08
CA VAL A 13 -12.63 -2.81 -7.16
C VAL A 13 -12.77 -2.16 -5.79
N VAL A 14 -11.66 -1.58 -5.31
CA VAL A 14 -11.63 -0.87 -4.03
C VAL A 14 -11.15 0.55 -4.29
N PRO A 15 -12.02 1.55 -4.13
CA PRO A 15 -11.61 2.95 -4.34
C PRO A 15 -10.51 3.39 -3.39
N LEU A 16 -9.64 4.28 -3.84
CA LEU A 16 -8.49 4.74 -3.06
C LEU A 16 -8.90 5.37 -1.74
N ASP A 17 -10.04 6.05 -1.69
CA ASP A 17 -10.48 6.71 -0.46
C ASP A 17 -10.68 5.73 0.70
N VAL A 18 -10.93 4.45 0.42
CA VAL A 18 -11.02 3.42 1.46
C VAL A 18 -9.69 3.31 2.20
N SER A 19 -8.56 3.24 1.47
CA SER A 19 -7.25 3.18 2.09
C SER A 19 -6.86 4.47 2.79
N LEU A 20 -7.28 5.61 2.25
CA LEU A 20 -7.04 6.90 2.89
C LEU A 20 -7.75 6.98 4.25
N LYS A 21 -9.00 6.50 4.31
CA LYS A 21 -9.76 6.47 5.55
C LYS A 21 -9.16 5.49 6.55
N LEU A 22 -8.69 4.35 6.06
CA LEU A 22 -8.07 3.35 6.90
C LEU A 22 -6.77 3.87 7.52
N ALA A 23 -5.94 4.52 6.71
CA ALA A 23 -4.69 5.10 7.19
C ALA A 23 -4.94 6.17 8.25
N ALA A 24 -6.01 6.94 8.10
CA ALA A 24 -6.36 7.97 9.08
C ALA A 24 -6.78 7.39 10.42
N LYS A 25 -7.30 6.16 10.43
CA LYS A 25 -7.78 5.50 11.65
C LYS A 25 -6.70 4.69 12.36
N ILE A 26 -5.64 4.31 11.65
CA ILE A 26 -4.56 3.51 12.22
C ILE A 26 -3.37 4.42 12.45
N ASP A 27 -3.09 4.74 13.72
CA ASP A 27 -2.04 5.71 14.08
C ASP A 27 -0.67 5.31 13.57
N ARG A 28 -0.34 4.02 13.65
CA ARG A 28 0.98 3.54 13.23
C ARG A 28 0.86 2.83 11.88
N SER A 29 0.55 3.60 10.85
CA SER A 29 0.40 3.06 9.52
C SER A 29 1.15 3.90 8.50
N GLN A 30 1.50 3.27 7.38
CA GLN A 30 2.06 3.92 6.21
C GLN A 30 1.20 3.52 5.02
N LEU A 31 0.89 4.48 4.18
CA LEU A 31 0.14 4.24 2.96
C LEU A 31 1.03 4.51 1.76
N HIS A 32 1.15 3.53 0.88
CA HIS A 32 1.85 3.68 -0.38
C HIS A 32 0.86 3.47 -1.53
N VAL A 33 0.79 4.45 -2.43
CA VAL A 33 -0.10 4.40 -3.58
C VAL A 33 0.75 4.26 -4.85
N PHE A 34 0.51 3.19 -5.60
CA PHE A 34 1.17 3.00 -6.89
C PHE A 34 0.34 3.68 -7.98
N GLY A 35 0.98 4.59 -8.71
CA GLY A 35 0.37 5.17 -9.91
C GLY A 35 0.36 4.13 -11.03
N ARG A 36 -0.56 4.30 -12.00
CA ARG A 36 -0.73 3.36 -13.11
C ARG A 36 -0.87 1.93 -12.62
N CYS A 37 -1.67 1.75 -11.60
CA CYS A 37 -1.81 0.45 -10.95
C CYS A 37 -3.25 0.25 -10.51
N GLY A 38 -3.81 -0.91 -10.87
CA GLY A 38 -5.15 -1.30 -10.46
C GLY A 38 -5.14 -2.10 -9.17
N HIS A 39 -5.99 -3.08 -9.09
CA HIS A 39 -6.21 -3.86 -7.88
C HIS A 39 -5.04 -4.78 -7.52
N TRP A 40 -4.32 -5.27 -8.51
CA TRP A 40 -3.27 -6.30 -8.31
C TRP A 40 -1.88 -5.66 -8.27
N THR A 41 -1.58 -4.94 -7.18
CA THR A 41 -0.30 -4.24 -7.04
C THR A 41 0.90 -5.17 -7.10
N GLN A 42 0.80 -6.36 -6.52
CA GLN A 42 1.90 -7.32 -6.49
C GLN A 42 2.19 -7.92 -7.88
N ILE A 43 1.23 -7.86 -8.79
CA ILE A 43 1.42 -8.34 -10.17
C ILE A 43 1.85 -7.19 -11.08
N GLU A 44 1.16 -6.06 -11.01
CA GLU A 44 1.39 -4.93 -11.91
C GLU A 44 2.71 -4.22 -11.62
N HIS A 45 3.13 -4.20 -10.38
CA HIS A 45 4.38 -3.57 -9.95
C HIS A 45 5.18 -4.49 -9.02
N GLY A 46 5.33 -5.76 -9.44
CA GLY A 46 5.89 -6.81 -8.59
C GLY A 46 7.23 -6.47 -7.93
N ALA A 47 8.21 -6.00 -8.73
CA ALA A 47 9.53 -5.69 -8.19
C ALA A 47 9.48 -4.54 -7.18
N ARG A 48 8.71 -3.50 -7.47
CA ARG A 48 8.55 -2.35 -6.58
C ARG A 48 7.77 -2.73 -5.32
N PHE A 49 6.79 -3.59 -5.48
CA PHE A 49 5.99 -4.10 -4.36
C PHE A 49 6.89 -4.86 -3.37
N ILE A 50 7.71 -5.78 -3.88
CA ILE A 50 8.61 -6.57 -3.05
C ILE A 50 9.59 -5.68 -2.31
N LYS A 51 10.20 -4.71 -3.00
CA LYS A 51 11.15 -3.81 -2.37
C LYS A 51 10.49 -2.97 -1.28
N LEU A 52 9.28 -2.50 -1.52
CA LEU A 52 8.53 -1.73 -0.53
C LEU A 52 8.28 -2.53 0.73
N VAL A 53 7.86 -3.79 0.58
CA VAL A 53 7.61 -4.68 1.72
C VAL A 53 8.90 -4.97 2.47
N GLN A 54 9.99 -5.24 1.74
CA GLN A 54 11.30 -5.49 2.36
C GLN A 54 11.78 -4.28 3.16
N ASP A 55 11.67 -3.09 2.58
CA ASP A 55 12.09 -1.86 3.25
C ASP A 55 11.25 -1.63 4.51
N PHE A 56 9.94 -1.87 4.43
CA PHE A 56 9.05 -1.72 5.57
C PHE A 56 9.45 -2.67 6.71
N LEU A 57 9.70 -3.93 6.37
CA LEU A 57 10.09 -4.93 7.38
C LEU A 57 11.44 -4.61 8.00
N ALA A 58 12.37 -4.04 7.23
CA ALA A 58 13.68 -3.65 7.74
C ALA A 58 13.59 -2.47 8.71
N GLU A 59 12.62 -1.58 8.53
CA GLU A 59 12.41 -0.41 9.40
C GLU A 59 11.62 -0.77 10.65
N ALA A 60 10.79 -1.79 10.58
CA ALA A 60 9.95 -2.20 11.70
C ALA A 60 10.77 -2.95 12.74
N ASP A 61 10.70 -2.51 13.96
CA ASP A 61 11.40 -3.16 15.08
C ASP A 61 10.42 -3.86 15.98
#